data_d574b10f3c2b3960cb60079bab703f3b
#
_entry.id   d574b10f3c2b3960cb60079bab703f3b
#
_cell.length_a   1.000
_cell.length_b   1.000
_cell.length_c   1.000
_cell.angle_alpha   90.00
_cell.angle_beta   90.00
_cell.angle_gamma   90.00
#
_symmetry.space_group_name_H-M   'P 1'
#
loop_
_entity.id
_entity.type
_entity.pdbx_description
1 polymer ?
#
loop_
_entity_poly.entity_id
_entity_poly.type
_entity_poly.pdbx_seq_one_letter_code
_entity_poly.pdbx_strand_id
1 'polypeptide(L)'
;VGIQFKLIIVGQEFDTEMPIFTESRNFFKDEIIHMGYCKSFEDYASWLWKADILPVTINQEFFGASVMEAVYCNCYPLLPKRLTYPELFNDRVNALHFYHNTNDYDNKLKSLLINQNLGHNLNEITQKYDWSTMSIQYDQLMNIT
;
A
#
# COMPACT_ATOMS: atom_id res chain seq x y z
N VAL A 1 -9.05 -23.00 -12.81
CA VAL A 1 -8.40 -21.84 -13.46
C VAL A 1 -7.82 -21.02 -12.34
N GLY A 2 -6.48 -20.91 -12.26
CA GLY A 2 -5.80 -20.10 -11.24
C GLY A 2 -6.02 -18.61 -11.50
N ILE A 3 -6.00 -17.80 -10.43
CA ILE A 3 -6.01 -16.34 -10.55
C ILE A 3 -4.63 -15.91 -11.09
N GLN A 4 -4.61 -15.15 -12.16
CA GLN A 4 -3.38 -14.60 -12.71
C GLN A 4 -3.10 -13.23 -12.10
N PHE A 5 -1.88 -13.00 -11.65
CA PHE A 5 -1.42 -11.73 -11.09
C PHE A 5 0.09 -11.56 -11.31
N LYS A 6 0.60 -10.37 -11.08
CA LYS A 6 2.03 -10.09 -10.97
C LYS A 6 2.31 -9.53 -9.59
N LEU A 7 3.49 -9.89 -9.06
CA LEU A 7 3.89 -9.55 -7.70
C LEU A 7 5.12 -8.63 -7.73
N ILE A 8 5.00 -7.51 -7.04
CA ILE A 8 6.07 -6.54 -6.82
C ILE A 8 6.35 -6.50 -5.33
N ILE A 9 7.57 -6.79 -4.93
CA ILE A 9 8.03 -6.74 -3.55
C ILE A 9 9.17 -5.73 -3.48
N VAL A 10 8.89 -4.55 -2.93
CA VAL A 10 9.89 -3.49 -2.74
C VAL A 10 10.24 -3.38 -1.26
N GLY A 11 11.52 -3.30 -0.95
CA GLY A 11 11.98 -3.17 0.42
C GLY A 11 13.49 -3.32 0.54
N GLN A 12 13.99 -3.03 1.73
CA GLN A 12 15.40 -3.18 2.03
C GLN A 12 15.77 -4.67 2.09
N GLU A 13 16.86 -5.03 1.45
CA GLU A 13 17.48 -6.33 1.63
C GLU A 13 18.30 -6.32 2.92
N PHE A 14 18.17 -7.37 3.72
CA PHE A 14 18.98 -7.57 4.92
C PHE A 14 20.06 -8.62 4.65
N ASP A 15 21.20 -8.51 5.32
CA ASP A 15 22.32 -9.46 5.17
C ASP A 15 21.92 -10.90 5.48
N THR A 16 20.90 -11.09 6.31
CA THR A 16 20.33 -12.39 6.60
C THR A 16 18.93 -12.49 6.01
N GLU A 17 18.80 -13.16 4.88
CA GLU A 17 17.50 -13.39 4.24
C GLU A 17 16.66 -14.35 5.11
N MET A 18 15.45 -13.94 5.44
CA MET A 18 14.50 -14.82 6.14
C MET A 18 14.04 -15.95 5.20
N PRO A 19 13.96 -17.20 5.67
CA PRO A 19 13.59 -18.36 4.83
C PRO A 19 12.31 -18.15 4.02
N ILE A 20 11.33 -17.44 4.60
CA ILE A 20 10.07 -17.15 3.92
C ILE A 20 10.24 -16.36 2.60
N PHE A 21 11.24 -15.49 2.50
CA PHE A 21 11.49 -14.74 1.26
C PHE A 21 12.08 -15.63 0.18
N THR A 22 13.02 -16.53 0.56
CA THR A 22 13.58 -17.52 -0.36
C THR A 22 12.52 -18.50 -0.84
N GLU A 23 11.67 -19.01 0.06
CA GLU A 23 10.56 -19.90 -0.26
C GLU A 23 9.56 -19.21 -1.19
N SER A 24 9.18 -17.97 -0.88
CA SER A 24 8.25 -17.18 -1.70
C SER A 24 8.81 -16.91 -3.10
N ARG A 25 10.11 -16.60 -3.20
CA ARG A 25 10.78 -16.39 -4.49
C ARG A 25 10.72 -17.64 -5.36
N ASN A 26 10.91 -18.82 -4.78
CA ASN A 26 10.82 -20.09 -5.49
C ASN A 26 9.39 -20.45 -5.88
N PHE A 27 8.43 -20.17 -5.01
CA PHE A 27 7.02 -20.49 -5.22
C PHE A 27 6.37 -19.59 -6.26
N PHE A 28 6.63 -18.29 -6.21
CA PHE A 28 6.04 -17.26 -7.08
C PHE A 28 6.98 -16.79 -8.20
N LYS A 29 7.93 -17.63 -8.62
CA LYS A 29 8.98 -17.24 -9.59
C LYS A 29 8.44 -16.65 -10.89
N ASP A 30 7.27 -17.12 -11.36
CA ASP A 30 6.66 -16.70 -12.61
C ASP A 30 5.75 -15.46 -12.45
N GLU A 31 5.34 -15.18 -11.22
CA GLU A 31 4.51 -14.01 -10.83
C GLU A 31 5.35 -12.82 -10.41
N ILE A 32 6.52 -13.05 -9.79
CA ILE A 32 7.38 -11.96 -9.31
C ILE A 32 8.04 -11.25 -10.49
N ILE A 33 7.77 -9.96 -10.64
CA ILE A 33 8.38 -9.10 -11.65
C ILE A 33 9.43 -8.16 -11.07
N HIS A 34 9.38 -7.92 -9.76
CA HIS A 34 10.42 -7.21 -9.02
C HIS A 34 10.45 -7.71 -7.57
N MET A 35 11.65 -7.89 -7.03
CA MET A 35 11.86 -8.21 -5.63
C MET A 35 13.20 -7.65 -5.16
N GLY A 36 13.17 -6.73 -4.19
CA GLY A 36 14.35 -6.14 -3.58
C GLY A 36 14.29 -4.63 -3.44
N TYR A 37 15.46 -4.04 -3.21
CA TYR A 37 15.62 -2.61 -3.02
C TYR A 37 15.62 -1.85 -4.37
N CYS A 38 14.89 -0.73 -4.42
CA CYS A 38 14.95 0.19 -5.55
C CYS A 38 16.15 1.12 -5.43
N LYS A 39 16.94 1.25 -6.49
CA LYS A 39 18.18 2.05 -6.47
C LYS A 39 17.93 3.55 -6.43
N SER A 40 16.78 3.99 -6.89
CA SER A 40 16.37 5.39 -6.89
C SER A 40 14.91 5.54 -6.46
N PHE A 41 14.53 6.78 -6.10
CA PHE A 41 13.14 7.11 -5.82
C PHE A 41 12.25 6.97 -7.06
N GLU A 42 12.79 7.31 -8.23
CA GLU A 42 12.10 7.18 -9.52
C GLU A 42 11.77 5.71 -9.83
N ASP A 43 12.71 4.80 -9.57
CA ASP A 43 12.47 3.35 -9.71
C ASP A 43 11.35 2.90 -8.78
N TYR A 44 11.40 3.29 -7.51
CA TYR A 44 10.37 3.00 -6.52
C TYR A 44 9.00 3.54 -6.95
N ALA A 45 8.93 4.82 -7.31
CA ALA A 45 7.70 5.46 -7.78
C ALA A 45 7.14 4.77 -9.03
N SER A 46 8.02 4.34 -9.95
CA SER A 46 7.60 3.63 -11.16
C SER A 46 6.90 2.31 -10.86
N TRP A 47 7.29 1.61 -9.80
CA TRP A 47 6.62 0.40 -9.35
C TRP A 47 5.27 0.69 -8.69
N LEU A 48 5.16 1.75 -7.89
CA LEU A 48 3.89 2.18 -7.31
C LEU A 48 2.86 2.53 -8.40
N TRP A 49 3.27 3.25 -9.45
CA TRP A 49 2.40 3.58 -10.58
C TRP A 49 1.95 2.38 -11.43
N LYS A 50 2.67 1.26 -11.35
CA LYS A 50 2.32 0.01 -12.05
C LYS A 50 1.46 -0.92 -11.21
N ALA A 51 1.43 -0.72 -9.90
CA ALA A 51 0.70 -1.59 -8.99
C ALA A 51 -0.79 -1.21 -8.92
N ASP A 52 -1.65 -2.19 -9.01
CA ASP A 52 -3.11 -2.00 -8.91
C ASP A 52 -3.59 -2.14 -7.47
N ILE A 53 -2.97 -3.03 -6.68
CA ILE A 53 -3.40 -3.38 -5.33
C ILE A 53 -2.20 -3.34 -4.39
N LEU A 54 -2.37 -2.70 -3.23
CA LEU A 54 -1.44 -2.76 -2.11
C LEU A 54 -2.04 -3.57 -0.95
N PRO A 55 -1.71 -4.85 -0.80
CA PRO A 55 -2.11 -5.63 0.37
C PRO A 55 -1.21 -5.29 1.56
N VAL A 56 -1.79 -4.80 2.66
CA VAL A 56 -1.06 -4.40 3.88
C VAL A 56 -1.33 -5.40 4.98
N THR A 57 -0.27 -6.07 5.48
CA THR A 57 -0.38 -7.11 6.51
C THR A 57 0.41 -6.79 7.78
N ILE A 58 1.03 -5.62 7.86
CA ILE A 58 1.90 -5.23 8.98
C ILE A 58 1.17 -5.14 10.31
N ASN A 59 1.92 -5.39 11.40
CA ASN A 59 1.40 -5.34 12.77
C ASN A 59 1.78 -4.05 13.52
N GLN A 60 2.69 -3.25 12.97
CA GLN A 60 3.14 -1.98 13.56
C GLN A 60 3.22 -0.92 12.47
N GLU A 61 2.61 0.21 12.71
CA GLU A 61 2.63 1.36 11.83
C GLU A 61 2.30 2.61 12.64
N PHE A 62 3.00 3.71 12.38
CA PHE A 62 2.76 5.00 13.03
C PHE A 62 1.90 5.91 12.17
N PHE A 63 2.27 6.10 10.92
CA PHE A 63 1.55 6.98 9.98
C PHE A 63 1.10 6.25 8.71
N GLY A 64 1.93 5.36 8.16
CA GLY A 64 1.63 4.67 6.91
C GLY A 64 2.06 5.45 5.67
N ALA A 65 3.23 6.09 5.70
CA ALA A 65 3.73 6.87 4.57
C ALA A 65 3.73 6.09 3.26
N SER A 66 4.25 4.86 3.27
CA SER A 66 4.29 3.99 2.08
C SER A 66 2.90 3.63 1.54
N VAL A 67 1.91 3.53 2.43
CA VAL A 67 0.50 3.33 2.03
C VAL A 67 -0.04 4.58 1.36
N MET A 68 0.25 5.77 1.92
CA MET A 68 -0.17 7.04 1.32
C MET A 68 0.47 7.28 -0.04
N GLU A 69 1.75 6.93 -0.22
CA GLU A 69 2.45 7.01 -1.50
C GLU A 69 1.81 6.09 -2.55
N ALA A 70 1.49 4.85 -2.17
CA ALA A 70 0.81 3.92 -3.06
C ALA A 70 -0.61 4.40 -3.43
N VAL A 71 -1.37 4.91 -2.48
CA VAL A 71 -2.71 5.49 -2.72
C VAL A 71 -2.63 6.72 -3.63
N TYR A 72 -1.61 7.56 -3.45
CA TYR A 72 -1.34 8.67 -4.36
C TYR A 72 -1.11 8.20 -5.81
N CYS A 73 -0.46 7.06 -5.98
CA CYS A 73 -0.26 6.40 -7.27
C CYS A 73 -1.47 5.56 -7.75
N ASN A 74 -2.65 5.72 -7.15
CA ASN A 74 -3.90 5.00 -7.44
C ASN A 74 -3.90 3.50 -7.12
N CYS A 75 -2.97 2.99 -6.32
CA CYS A 75 -3.06 1.63 -5.81
C CYS A 75 -4.28 1.49 -4.88
N TYR A 76 -5.02 0.42 -5.07
CA TYR A 76 -6.11 0.04 -4.16
C TYR A 76 -5.55 -0.52 -2.85
N PRO A 77 -5.73 0.15 -1.70
CA PRO A 77 -5.18 -0.33 -0.43
C PRO A 77 -6.12 -1.35 0.22
N LEU A 78 -5.65 -2.57 0.48
CA LEU A 78 -6.33 -3.56 1.31
C LEU A 78 -5.71 -3.54 2.70
N LEU A 79 -6.38 -2.89 3.65
CA LEU A 79 -5.84 -2.48 4.95
C LEU A 79 -6.39 -3.31 6.10
N PRO A 80 -5.61 -3.58 7.16
CA PRO A 80 -6.19 -4.09 8.39
C PRO A 80 -7.01 -3.00 9.10
N LYS A 81 -8.18 -3.35 9.64
CA LYS A 81 -9.00 -2.42 10.41
C LYS A 81 -8.41 -2.23 11.83
N ARG A 82 -7.20 -1.73 11.88
CA ARG A 82 -6.42 -1.45 13.11
C ARG A 82 -5.36 -0.41 12.84
N LEU A 83 -4.60 -0.06 13.86
CA LEU A 83 -3.54 0.94 13.84
C LEU A 83 -4.10 2.32 13.44
N THR A 84 -3.33 3.07 12.69
CA THR A 84 -3.69 4.42 12.21
C THR A 84 -4.65 4.41 11.02
N TYR A 85 -4.81 3.28 10.33
CA TYR A 85 -5.54 3.24 9.06
C TYR A 85 -7.00 3.69 9.14
N PRO A 86 -7.81 3.33 10.18
CA PRO A 86 -9.17 3.83 10.29
C PRO A 86 -9.25 5.36 10.42
N GLU A 87 -8.24 6.02 11.01
CA GLU A 87 -8.18 7.49 11.09
C GLU A 87 -7.78 8.12 9.76
N LEU A 88 -6.77 7.54 9.08
CA LEU A 88 -6.28 8.06 7.82
C LEU A 88 -7.32 7.97 6.71
N PHE A 89 -8.04 6.88 6.65
CA PHE A 89 -8.97 6.57 5.57
C PHE A 89 -10.44 6.78 5.92
N ASN A 90 -10.76 7.22 7.11
CA ASN A 90 -12.04 7.74 7.59
C ASN A 90 -13.28 7.26 6.78
N ASP A 91 -14.46 7.86 6.96
CA ASP A 91 -15.74 7.49 6.33
C ASP A 91 -15.79 7.52 4.79
N ARG A 92 -14.75 8.05 4.15
CA ARG A 92 -14.62 8.10 2.68
C ARG A 92 -14.20 6.77 2.05
N VAL A 93 -13.75 5.82 2.87
CA VAL A 93 -13.26 4.53 2.41
C VAL A 93 -14.30 3.48 2.69
N ASN A 94 -14.82 2.91 1.62
CA ASN A 94 -15.77 1.81 1.70
C ASN A 94 -15.24 0.70 2.62
N ALA A 95 -16.14 0.02 3.33
CA ALA A 95 -15.82 -1.17 4.14
C ALA A 95 -15.02 -2.24 3.38
N LEU A 96 -14.98 -2.16 2.06
CA LEU A 96 -14.20 -3.04 1.16
C LEU A 96 -12.69 -2.92 1.35
N HIS A 97 -12.18 -1.74 1.69
CA HIS A 97 -10.74 -1.52 1.88
C HIS A 97 -10.20 -2.11 3.19
N PHE A 98 -11.06 -2.37 4.17
CA PHE A 98 -10.64 -2.89 5.46
C PHE A 98 -10.95 -4.38 5.60
N TYR A 99 -10.00 -5.13 6.12
CA TYR A 99 -10.20 -6.50 6.56
C TYR A 99 -10.06 -6.62 8.08
N HIS A 100 -10.77 -7.59 8.67
CA HIS A 100 -10.85 -7.81 10.11
C HIS A 100 -10.00 -8.98 10.61
N ASN A 101 -9.78 -9.99 9.76
CA ASN A 101 -9.02 -11.19 10.06
C ASN A 101 -8.48 -11.81 8.77
N THR A 102 -7.69 -12.88 8.89
CA THR A 102 -7.05 -13.55 7.76
C THR A 102 -8.06 -14.07 6.72
N ASN A 103 -9.18 -14.67 7.16
CA ASN A 103 -10.19 -15.18 6.22
C ASN A 103 -10.86 -14.05 5.43
N ASP A 104 -11.13 -12.91 6.08
CA ASP A 104 -11.69 -11.72 5.43
C ASP A 104 -10.66 -11.12 4.45
N TYR A 105 -9.39 -11.06 4.84
CA TYR A 105 -8.29 -10.66 3.97
C TYR A 105 -8.21 -11.52 2.71
N ASP A 106 -8.16 -12.84 2.86
CA ASP A 106 -8.05 -13.78 1.75
C ASP A 106 -9.22 -13.66 0.77
N ASN A 107 -10.44 -13.53 1.29
CA ASN A 107 -11.64 -13.38 0.47
C ASN A 107 -11.63 -12.06 -0.31
N LYS A 108 -11.26 -10.96 0.35
CA LYS A 108 -11.17 -9.63 -0.26
C LYS A 108 -10.06 -9.57 -1.30
N LEU A 109 -8.87 -10.07 -0.98
CA LEU A 109 -7.76 -10.10 -1.93
C LEU A 109 -8.11 -10.92 -3.18
N LYS A 110 -8.72 -12.11 -3.02
CA LYS A 110 -9.20 -12.91 -4.14
C LYS A 110 -10.22 -12.16 -4.99
N SER A 111 -11.17 -11.49 -4.34
CA SER A 111 -12.18 -10.68 -5.03
C SER A 111 -11.55 -9.54 -5.82
N LEU A 112 -10.58 -8.83 -5.26
CA LEU A 112 -9.85 -7.74 -5.92
C LEU A 112 -9.05 -8.23 -7.12
N LEU A 113 -8.38 -9.38 -6.99
CA LEU A 113 -7.60 -9.98 -8.10
C LEU A 113 -8.48 -10.46 -9.27
N ILE A 114 -9.73 -10.83 -9.00
CA ILE A 114 -10.68 -11.27 -10.02
C ILE A 114 -11.39 -10.07 -10.67
N ASN A 115 -11.79 -9.08 -9.86
CA ASN A 115 -12.53 -7.92 -10.30
C ASN A 115 -11.56 -6.77 -10.62
N GLN A 116 -11.13 -6.68 -11.86
CA GLN A 116 -10.16 -5.68 -12.32
C GLN A 116 -10.68 -4.22 -12.28
N ASN A 117 -11.96 -4.00 -11.97
CA ASN A 117 -12.52 -2.65 -11.88
C ASN A 117 -12.41 -2.13 -10.44
N LEU A 118 -11.24 -1.64 -10.06
CA LEU A 118 -10.91 -1.16 -8.71
C LEU A 118 -11.33 0.31 -8.47
N GLY A 119 -12.00 0.92 -9.38
CA GLY A 119 -12.64 2.22 -9.55
C GLY A 119 -12.75 3.23 -8.40
N HIS A 120 -11.71 3.43 -7.58
CA HIS A 120 -11.73 4.43 -6.51
C HIS A 120 -10.56 5.42 -6.68
N ASN A 121 -10.90 6.68 -6.92
CA ASN A 121 -9.94 7.77 -6.79
C ASN A 121 -9.85 8.18 -5.31
N LEU A 122 -8.80 7.74 -4.63
CA LEU A 122 -8.51 8.09 -3.24
C LEU A 122 -7.55 9.29 -3.11
N ASN A 123 -7.25 9.98 -4.20
CA ASN A 123 -6.27 11.08 -4.22
C ASN A 123 -6.64 12.22 -3.26
N GLU A 124 -7.93 12.47 -3.03
CA GLU A 124 -8.36 13.47 -2.05
C GLU A 124 -7.87 13.17 -0.62
N ILE A 125 -7.65 11.89 -0.30
CA ILE A 125 -7.15 11.49 1.02
C ILE A 125 -5.68 11.87 1.14
N THR A 126 -4.89 11.69 0.07
CA THR A 126 -3.47 11.97 0.07
C THR A 126 -3.17 13.47 -0.02
N GLN A 127 -4.00 14.24 -0.76
CA GLN A 127 -3.83 15.67 -0.96
C GLN A 127 -3.75 16.47 0.35
N LYS A 128 -4.51 16.06 1.38
CA LYS A 128 -4.46 16.74 2.67
C LYS A 128 -3.09 16.62 3.38
N TYR A 129 -2.27 15.63 2.99
CA TYR A 129 -0.93 15.41 3.52
C TYR A 129 0.17 15.91 2.59
N ASP A 130 -0.20 16.50 1.44
CA ASP A 130 0.77 17.11 0.55
C ASP A 130 1.45 18.29 1.25
N TRP A 131 2.79 18.36 1.13
CA TRP A 131 3.58 19.36 1.81
C TRP A 131 3.22 20.78 1.40
N SER A 132 2.81 21.01 0.16
CA SER A 132 2.32 22.30 -0.30
C SER A 132 1.10 22.80 0.47
N THR A 133 0.26 21.88 0.95
CA THR A 133 -0.90 22.17 1.80
C THR A 133 -0.53 22.25 3.27
N MET A 134 0.28 21.27 3.73
CA MET A 134 0.66 21.17 5.14
C MET A 134 1.57 22.30 5.58
N SER A 135 2.53 22.74 4.75
CA SER A 135 3.45 23.84 5.10
C SER A 135 2.70 25.11 5.48
N ILE A 136 1.66 25.46 4.74
CA ILE A 136 0.83 26.66 5.03
C ILE A 136 0.17 26.54 6.40
N GLN A 137 -0.33 25.35 6.75
CA GLN A 137 -0.96 25.13 8.06
C GLN A 137 0.06 25.22 9.20
N TYR A 138 1.26 24.66 9.01
CA TYR A 138 2.35 24.76 9.99
C TYR A 138 2.81 26.22 10.18
N ASP A 139 2.98 26.95 9.09
CA ASP A 139 3.36 28.37 9.15
C ASP A 139 2.32 29.22 9.88
N GLN A 140 1.03 28.94 9.65
CA GLN A 140 -0.05 29.60 10.38
C GLN A 140 -0.01 29.29 11.88
N LEU A 141 0.24 28.04 12.26
CA LEU A 141 0.35 27.62 13.66
C LEU A 141 1.56 28.24 14.36
N MET A 142 2.68 28.39 13.65
CA MET A 142 3.91 28.99 14.19
C MET A 142 3.80 30.53 14.33
N ASN A 143 2.98 31.19 13.53
CA ASN A 143 2.79 32.64 13.57
C ASN A 143 1.73 33.11 14.60
N ILE A 144 1.16 32.21 15.37
CA ILE A 144 0.19 32.52 16.45
C ILE A 144 0.91 32.92 17.77
N THR A 145 2.21 33.11 17.74
CA THR A 145 2.99 33.71 18.82
C THR A 145 3.39 35.13 18.44
#